data_c335e8413c642750a8e72e598be9ac1d
#
_entry.id   c335e8413c642750a8e72e598be9ac1d
#
_cell.length_a   1.000
_cell.length_b   1.000
_cell.length_c   1.000
_cell.angle_alpha   90.00
_cell.angle_beta   90.00
_cell.angle_gamma   90.00
#
_symmetry.space_group_name_H-M   'P 1'
#
loop_
_entity.id
_entity.type
_entity.pdbx_description
1 polymer ?
#
loop_
_entity_poly.entity_id
_entity_poly.type
_entity_poly.pdbx_seq_one_letter_code
_entity_poly.pdbx_strand_id
1 'polypeptide(L)'
;MQSEITAPFIAINRHRLTTDGEGRTTLVAFHGCPLHCQYCLNAQCLQADGVWCRLTPGELYSEVEIDDLYFVATGGGICFGGGEPLLRSDFIKAFTEIMNPEWKLTIETSLNVPLENVKAIASLVQMWYVDIKDMNPDIYKAYGCKENKQVVSNLQWLAANGYADKVIIRLPLIPEYNTDEDRQRSQQLLEEMGFTNFDKFNYIVR
;
A
#
# COMPACT_ATOMS: atom_id res chain seq x y z
N MET A 1 27.51 2.08 -16.97
CA MET A 1 26.73 3.03 -16.15
C MET A 1 25.45 2.30 -15.77
N GLN A 2 25.27 1.94 -14.51
CA GLN A 2 23.94 1.50 -14.04
C GLN A 2 23.00 2.71 -14.21
N SER A 3 21.89 2.52 -14.90
CA SER A 3 20.86 3.56 -14.98
C SER A 3 20.38 3.86 -13.58
N GLU A 4 20.41 5.12 -13.19
CA GLU A 4 19.91 5.56 -11.88
C GLU A 4 18.42 5.18 -11.74
N ILE A 5 18.08 4.55 -10.62
CA ILE A 5 16.70 4.12 -10.36
C ILE A 5 15.84 5.37 -10.18
N THR A 6 14.78 5.50 -10.96
CA THR A 6 13.78 6.57 -10.82
C THR A 6 12.37 6.00 -10.75
N ALA A 7 11.46 6.69 -10.07
CA ALA A 7 10.05 6.33 -10.03
C ALA A 7 9.14 7.52 -10.32
N PRO A 8 7.97 7.29 -10.95
CA PRO A 8 6.96 8.31 -11.17
C PRO A 8 6.02 8.42 -9.96
N PHE A 9 5.71 9.65 -9.56
CA PHE A 9 4.82 9.96 -8.46
C PHE A 9 3.62 10.79 -8.92
N ILE A 10 2.50 10.66 -8.19
CA ILE A 10 1.30 11.47 -8.40
C ILE A 10 1.18 12.59 -7.36
N ALA A 11 1.71 12.37 -6.14
CA ALA A 11 1.67 13.36 -5.06
C ALA A 11 2.60 12.97 -3.90
N ILE A 12 2.92 13.96 -3.06
CA ILE A 12 3.45 13.79 -1.70
C ILE A 12 2.49 14.53 -0.75
N ASN A 13 1.84 13.78 0.16
CA ASN A 13 0.89 14.31 1.12
C ASN A 13 1.49 14.26 2.52
N ARG A 14 1.87 15.42 3.05
CA ARG A 14 2.58 15.56 4.32
C ARG A 14 1.63 15.59 5.52
N HIS A 15 2.18 15.26 6.69
CA HIS A 15 1.55 15.44 8.00
C HIS A 15 0.21 14.71 8.17
N ARG A 16 0.11 13.51 7.62
CA ARG A 16 -1.05 12.65 7.84
C ARG A 16 -1.04 12.12 9.27
N LEU A 17 -2.22 11.95 9.84
CA LEU A 17 -2.40 11.48 11.21
C LEU A 17 -3.21 10.18 11.21
N THR A 18 -2.66 9.13 11.81
CA THR A 18 -3.35 7.87 12.13
C THR A 18 -3.95 7.06 10.97
N THR A 19 -3.87 7.54 9.75
CA THR A 19 -4.44 6.84 8.57
C THR A 19 -3.48 5.85 7.93
N ASP A 20 -2.17 6.14 7.98
CA ASP A 20 -1.16 5.43 7.19
C ASP A 20 0.01 4.93 8.07
N GLY A 21 -0.15 4.98 9.39
CA GLY A 21 0.86 4.60 10.37
C GLY A 21 0.65 5.27 11.72
N GLU A 22 1.51 4.94 12.66
CA GLU A 22 1.59 5.62 13.95
C GLU A 22 2.30 6.98 13.77
N GLY A 23 2.00 7.92 14.65
CA GLY A 23 2.61 9.24 14.65
C GLY A 23 2.19 10.08 13.44
N ARG A 24 3.09 10.99 13.02
CA ARG A 24 2.92 11.75 11.79
C ARG A 24 3.60 11.04 10.63
N THR A 25 2.87 10.88 9.55
CA THR A 25 3.37 10.22 8.33
C THR A 25 3.30 11.16 7.13
N THR A 26 4.17 10.91 6.16
CA THR A 26 4.08 11.51 4.83
C THR A 26 3.78 10.41 3.83
N LEU A 27 2.62 10.50 3.16
CA LEU A 27 2.24 9.60 2.08
C LEU A 27 2.95 10.02 0.80
N VAL A 28 3.77 9.12 0.27
CA VAL A 28 4.43 9.23 -1.03
C VAL A 28 3.67 8.35 -2.02
N ALA A 29 2.92 8.99 -2.90
CA ALA A 29 1.97 8.32 -3.78
C ALA A 29 2.59 8.04 -5.16
N PHE A 30 2.82 6.76 -5.48
CA PHE A 30 3.34 6.31 -6.76
C PHE A 30 2.29 6.38 -7.87
N HIS A 31 2.77 6.60 -9.09
CA HIS A 31 2.02 6.40 -10.33
C HIS A 31 2.13 4.95 -10.80
N GLY A 32 1.03 4.41 -11.32
CA GLY A 32 0.90 3.05 -11.83
C GLY A 32 0.20 2.12 -10.84
N CYS A 33 -0.79 1.38 -11.32
CA CYS A 33 -1.52 0.37 -10.56
C CYS A 33 -1.94 -0.77 -11.49
N PRO A 34 -1.90 -2.04 -11.06
CA PRO A 34 -2.40 -3.15 -11.87
C PRO A 34 -3.93 -3.23 -11.87
N LEU A 35 -4.60 -2.61 -10.88
CA LEU A 35 -6.06 -2.61 -10.74
C LEU A 35 -6.69 -1.40 -11.46
N HIS A 36 -7.96 -1.56 -11.83
CA HIS A 36 -8.83 -0.52 -12.38
C HIS A 36 -10.11 -0.42 -11.52
N CYS A 37 -9.90 -0.11 -10.22
CA CYS A 37 -11.01 -0.03 -9.27
C CYS A 37 -12.03 1.04 -9.68
N GLN A 38 -13.32 0.71 -9.63
CA GLN A 38 -14.41 1.59 -10.09
C GLN A 38 -14.48 2.89 -9.27
N TYR A 39 -14.19 2.84 -7.98
CA TYR A 39 -14.20 4.01 -7.08
C TYR A 39 -12.78 4.36 -6.63
N CYS A 40 -11.81 4.38 -7.56
CA CYS A 40 -10.43 4.69 -7.23
C CYS A 40 -10.27 6.17 -6.86
N LEU A 41 -9.76 6.44 -5.63
CA LEU A 41 -9.48 7.81 -5.17
C LEU A 41 -8.29 8.44 -5.89
N ASN A 42 -7.40 7.62 -6.46
CA ASN A 42 -6.18 8.03 -7.14
C ASN A 42 -6.23 7.67 -8.63
N ALA A 43 -7.37 7.89 -9.30
CA ALA A 43 -7.57 7.51 -10.71
C ALA A 43 -6.48 8.08 -11.65
N GLN A 44 -5.88 9.22 -11.29
CA GLN A 44 -4.76 9.79 -12.03
C GLN A 44 -3.53 8.86 -12.10
N CYS A 45 -3.39 7.89 -11.18
CA CYS A 45 -2.27 6.95 -11.22
C CYS A 45 -2.31 6.01 -12.45
N LEU A 46 -3.44 5.94 -13.17
CA LEU A 46 -3.63 5.15 -14.37
C LEU A 46 -3.55 5.98 -15.66
N GLN A 47 -3.51 7.31 -15.56
CA GLN A 47 -3.52 8.22 -16.69
C GLN A 47 -2.08 8.53 -17.13
N ALA A 48 -1.83 8.58 -18.43
CA ALA A 48 -0.48 8.83 -18.97
C ALA A 48 0.08 10.20 -18.54
N ASP A 49 -0.79 11.18 -18.34
CA ASP A 49 -0.49 12.55 -17.88
C ASP A 49 -0.64 12.73 -16.37
N GLY A 50 -0.96 11.67 -15.64
CA GLY A 50 -1.14 11.68 -14.18
C GLY A 50 0.15 11.76 -13.37
N VAL A 51 1.31 11.71 -14.00
CA VAL A 51 2.61 11.83 -13.33
C VAL A 51 2.89 13.29 -12.98
N TRP A 52 2.95 13.56 -11.65
CA TRP A 52 3.37 14.88 -11.16
C TRP A 52 4.88 15.11 -11.33
N CYS A 53 5.70 14.13 -10.89
CA CYS A 53 7.16 14.21 -11.04
C CYS A 53 7.78 12.81 -11.13
N ARG A 54 9.07 12.78 -11.51
CA ARG A 54 9.93 11.58 -11.41
C ARG A 54 11.11 11.93 -10.53
N LEU A 55 11.37 11.08 -9.52
CA LEU A 55 12.45 11.29 -8.57
C LEU A 55 13.31 10.03 -8.47
N THR A 56 14.58 10.22 -8.17
CA THR A 56 15.48 9.21 -7.62
C THR A 56 15.22 9.03 -6.12
N PRO A 57 15.70 7.96 -5.48
CA PRO A 57 15.63 7.81 -4.02
C PRO A 57 16.25 9.00 -3.26
N GLY A 58 17.38 9.53 -3.74
CA GLY A 58 18.06 10.70 -3.13
C GLY A 58 17.24 11.99 -3.25
N GLU A 59 16.64 12.25 -4.42
CA GLU A 59 15.74 13.39 -4.61
C GLU A 59 14.51 13.29 -3.74
N LEU A 60 13.91 12.09 -3.64
CA LEU A 60 12.78 11.86 -2.73
C LEU A 60 13.18 12.11 -1.27
N TYR A 61 14.36 11.63 -0.85
CA TYR A 61 14.86 11.87 0.51
C TYR A 61 14.93 13.38 0.79
N SER A 62 15.55 14.17 -0.11
CA SER A 62 15.64 15.62 0.02
C SER A 62 14.27 16.33 0.09
N GLU A 63 13.26 15.76 -0.59
CA GLU A 63 11.88 16.27 -0.51
C GLU A 63 11.25 16.02 0.85
N VAL A 64 11.51 14.88 1.50
CA VAL A 64 10.79 14.46 2.72
C VAL A 64 11.58 14.69 4.01
N GLU A 65 12.89 14.94 3.95
CA GLU A 65 13.74 15.18 5.13
C GLU A 65 13.32 16.40 5.96
N ILE A 66 12.62 17.35 5.35
CA ILE A 66 12.03 18.49 6.07
C ILE A 66 11.02 18.06 7.15
N ASP A 67 10.46 16.86 7.02
CA ASP A 67 9.49 16.27 7.96
C ASP A 67 10.17 15.48 9.09
N ASP A 68 11.52 15.34 9.08
CA ASP A 68 12.31 14.51 10.01
C ASP A 68 11.94 14.72 11.47
N LEU A 69 11.91 15.99 11.91
CA LEU A 69 11.57 16.34 13.29
C LEU A 69 10.20 15.79 13.71
N TYR A 70 9.22 15.83 12.81
CA TYR A 70 7.87 15.32 13.09
C TYR A 70 7.86 13.81 13.16
N PHE A 71 8.60 13.12 12.27
CA PHE A 71 8.69 11.67 12.26
C PHE A 71 9.35 11.16 13.55
N VAL A 72 10.52 11.67 13.88
CA VAL A 72 11.27 11.27 15.08
C VAL A 72 10.49 11.58 16.36
N ALA A 73 9.94 12.81 16.49
CA ALA A 73 9.21 13.23 17.68
C ALA A 73 7.91 12.43 17.94
N THR A 74 7.29 11.87 16.89
CA THR A 74 6.00 11.16 17.01
C THR A 74 6.08 9.66 16.77
N GLY A 75 7.26 9.14 16.40
CA GLY A 75 7.43 7.75 15.98
C GLY A 75 6.74 7.43 14.65
N GLY A 76 6.65 8.42 13.77
CA GLY A 76 6.08 8.30 12.43
C GLY A 76 7.11 7.99 11.34
N GLY A 77 6.82 8.39 10.10
CA GLY A 77 7.72 8.16 8.96
C GLY A 77 7.06 8.24 7.61
N ILE A 78 7.50 7.41 6.68
CA ILE A 78 7.05 7.39 5.30
C ILE A 78 6.03 6.26 5.08
N CYS A 79 4.91 6.61 4.43
CA CYS A 79 3.99 5.65 3.86
C CYS A 79 4.09 5.68 2.34
N PHE A 80 4.40 4.55 1.71
CA PHE A 80 4.29 4.42 0.26
C PHE A 80 2.92 3.86 -0.13
N GLY A 81 2.25 4.55 -1.06
CA GLY A 81 0.91 4.19 -1.53
C GLY A 81 0.58 4.85 -2.88
N GLY A 82 -0.67 5.30 -3.05
CA GLY A 82 -1.16 6.00 -4.23
C GLY A 82 -1.73 5.09 -5.30
N GLY A 83 -0.94 4.67 -6.29
CA GLY A 83 -1.23 3.54 -7.16
C GLY A 83 -0.90 2.22 -6.45
N GLU A 84 -0.01 1.40 -7.03
CA GLU A 84 0.49 0.20 -6.37
C GLU A 84 2.00 0.35 -6.11
N PRO A 85 2.42 0.64 -4.87
CA PRO A 85 3.82 0.92 -4.54
C PRO A 85 4.73 -0.29 -4.77
N LEU A 86 4.23 -1.51 -4.61
CA LEU A 86 5.02 -2.72 -4.78
C LEU A 86 5.50 -2.94 -6.22
N LEU A 87 4.92 -2.27 -7.22
CA LEU A 87 5.49 -2.21 -8.58
C LEU A 87 6.86 -1.51 -8.61
N ARG A 88 7.25 -0.85 -7.53
CA ARG A 88 8.50 -0.09 -7.36
C ARG A 88 9.31 -0.58 -6.16
N SER A 89 9.25 -1.87 -5.85
CA SER A 89 9.96 -2.47 -4.70
C SER A 89 11.46 -2.19 -4.72
N ASP A 90 12.11 -2.18 -5.89
CA ASP A 90 13.53 -1.84 -6.00
C ASP A 90 13.82 -0.38 -5.63
N PHE A 91 12.94 0.55 -6.02
CA PHE A 91 13.03 1.95 -5.61
C PHE A 91 12.86 2.09 -4.10
N ILE A 92 11.83 1.45 -3.53
CA ILE A 92 11.56 1.47 -2.09
C ILE A 92 12.76 0.94 -1.32
N LYS A 93 13.34 -0.19 -1.76
CA LYS A 93 14.55 -0.75 -1.17
C LYS A 93 15.71 0.24 -1.20
N ALA A 94 16.00 0.84 -2.36
CA ALA A 94 17.08 1.83 -2.49
C ALA A 94 16.82 3.08 -1.62
N PHE A 95 15.57 3.51 -1.46
CA PHE A 95 15.21 4.60 -0.55
C PHE A 95 15.49 4.22 0.92
N THR A 96 15.18 3.00 1.34
CA THR A 96 15.43 2.58 2.74
C THR A 96 16.92 2.50 3.09
N GLU A 97 17.81 2.38 2.10
CA GLU A 97 19.26 2.37 2.32
C GLU A 97 19.80 3.75 2.74
N ILE A 98 19.08 4.83 2.41
CA ILE A 98 19.49 6.22 2.70
C ILE A 98 18.56 6.94 3.68
N MET A 99 17.40 6.37 3.98
CA MET A 99 16.42 6.97 4.88
C MET A 99 16.94 6.98 6.33
N ASN A 100 16.53 7.98 7.12
CA ASN A 100 16.83 8.03 8.56
C ASN A 100 16.30 6.74 9.23
N PRO A 101 17.14 5.96 9.94
CA PRO A 101 16.76 4.69 10.54
C PRO A 101 15.71 4.80 11.66
N GLU A 102 15.46 6.01 12.19
CA GLU A 102 14.39 6.26 13.16
C GLU A 102 13.00 6.39 12.51
N TRP A 103 12.94 6.59 11.19
CA TRP A 103 11.66 6.66 10.48
C TRP A 103 11.04 5.28 10.31
N LYS A 104 9.73 5.21 10.47
CA LYS A 104 8.97 4.00 10.14
C LYS A 104 8.63 3.98 8.65
N LEU A 105 8.75 2.80 8.05
CA LEU A 105 8.29 2.52 6.70
C LEU A 105 6.95 1.79 6.76
N THR A 106 5.92 2.35 6.16
CA THR A 106 4.62 1.72 6.00
C THR A 106 4.23 1.62 4.52
N ILE A 107 3.39 0.67 4.17
CA ILE A 107 2.96 0.41 2.78
C ILE A 107 1.44 0.30 2.72
N GLU A 108 0.81 1.06 1.82
CA GLU A 108 -0.58 0.87 1.42
C GLU A 108 -0.63 0.14 0.07
N THR A 109 -1.15 -1.08 0.04
CA THR A 109 -1.08 -1.95 -1.14
C THR A 109 -2.34 -2.78 -1.34
N SER A 110 -2.64 -3.12 -2.59
CA SER A 110 -3.62 -4.13 -2.94
C SER A 110 -3.05 -5.55 -2.93
N LEU A 111 -1.75 -5.71 -2.82
CA LEU A 111 -1.00 -6.98 -2.99
C LEU A 111 -1.20 -7.66 -4.36
N ASN A 112 -1.81 -7.02 -5.36
CA ASN A 112 -1.99 -7.65 -6.68
C ASN A 112 -0.74 -7.45 -7.55
N VAL A 113 0.38 -8.01 -7.09
CA VAL A 113 1.71 -7.92 -7.70
C VAL A 113 2.42 -9.27 -7.64
N PRO A 114 3.47 -9.51 -8.44
CA PRO A 114 4.31 -10.70 -8.30
C PRO A 114 4.86 -10.84 -6.87
N LEU A 115 4.90 -12.06 -6.35
CA LEU A 115 5.37 -12.36 -4.99
C LEU A 115 6.78 -11.83 -4.72
N GLU A 116 7.64 -11.81 -5.73
CA GLU A 116 9.03 -11.33 -5.60
C GLU A 116 9.07 -9.84 -5.18
N ASN A 117 8.10 -9.04 -5.61
CA ASN A 117 8.01 -7.63 -5.20
C ASN A 117 7.69 -7.50 -3.70
N VAL A 118 6.82 -8.38 -3.18
CA VAL A 118 6.51 -8.45 -1.73
C VAL A 118 7.75 -8.86 -0.94
N LYS A 119 8.41 -9.95 -1.37
CA LYS A 119 9.62 -10.48 -0.72
C LYS A 119 10.76 -9.46 -0.66
N ALA A 120 10.91 -8.66 -1.72
CA ALA A 120 12.01 -7.70 -1.84
C ALA A 120 12.07 -6.67 -0.70
N ILE A 121 10.92 -6.34 -0.11
CA ILE A 121 10.83 -5.31 0.94
C ILE A 121 10.21 -5.80 2.25
N ALA A 122 9.77 -7.05 2.35
CA ALA A 122 8.99 -7.52 3.49
C ALA A 122 9.69 -7.33 4.84
N SER A 123 11.01 -7.50 4.90
CA SER A 123 11.80 -7.29 6.12
C SER A 123 11.99 -5.82 6.50
N LEU A 124 11.78 -4.90 5.56
CA LEU A 124 12.00 -3.46 5.73
C LEU A 124 10.75 -2.75 6.25
N VAL A 125 9.56 -3.33 6.01
CA VAL A 125 8.27 -2.72 6.32
C VAL A 125 7.88 -2.97 7.77
N GLN A 126 7.55 -1.91 8.50
CA GLN A 126 7.05 -1.99 9.88
C GLN A 126 5.56 -2.31 9.94
N MET A 127 4.76 -1.76 9.01
CA MET A 127 3.32 -1.99 8.95
C MET A 127 2.81 -1.99 7.51
N TRP A 128 1.95 -2.95 7.20
CA TRP A 128 1.29 -3.11 5.91
C TRP A 128 -0.19 -2.76 6.05
N TYR A 129 -0.67 -1.83 5.25
CA TYR A 129 -2.10 -1.57 5.08
C TYR A 129 -2.54 -2.24 3.79
N VAL A 130 -3.24 -3.36 3.92
CA VAL A 130 -3.61 -4.19 2.78
C VAL A 130 -5.08 -4.00 2.44
N ASP A 131 -5.35 -3.38 1.31
CA ASP A 131 -6.70 -3.12 0.82
C ASP A 131 -7.27 -4.36 0.13
N ILE A 132 -8.03 -5.18 0.84
CA ILE A 132 -8.75 -6.32 0.28
C ILE A 132 -10.12 -5.85 -0.22
N LYS A 133 -10.29 -5.84 -1.54
CA LYS A 133 -11.56 -5.41 -2.15
C LYS A 133 -12.68 -6.41 -1.90
N ASP A 134 -12.40 -7.70 -2.05
CA ASP A 134 -13.18 -8.83 -1.57
C ASP A 134 -12.36 -10.12 -1.71
N MET A 135 -12.61 -11.13 -0.88
CA MET A 135 -12.00 -12.46 -1.03
C MET A 135 -12.74 -13.32 -2.04
N ASN A 136 -14.00 -13.02 -2.34
CA ASN A 136 -14.73 -13.63 -3.44
C ASN A 136 -14.12 -13.20 -4.78
N PRO A 137 -13.64 -14.14 -5.62
CA PRO A 137 -12.95 -13.80 -6.86
C PRO A 137 -13.84 -13.06 -7.88
N ASP A 138 -15.15 -13.34 -7.89
CA ASP A 138 -16.08 -12.71 -8.82
C ASP A 138 -16.34 -11.26 -8.44
N ILE A 139 -16.54 -10.98 -7.16
CA ILE A 139 -16.70 -9.62 -6.63
C ILE A 139 -15.41 -8.82 -6.85
N TYR A 140 -14.27 -9.40 -6.49
CA TYR A 140 -12.97 -8.76 -6.67
C TYR A 140 -12.73 -8.38 -8.13
N LYS A 141 -13.03 -9.31 -9.05
CA LYS A 141 -12.86 -9.09 -10.49
C LYS A 141 -13.82 -8.04 -11.04
N ALA A 142 -15.07 -8.07 -10.60
CA ALA A 142 -16.07 -7.08 -11.00
C ALA A 142 -15.67 -5.67 -10.62
N TYR A 143 -15.10 -5.48 -9.40
CA TYR A 143 -14.68 -4.19 -8.89
C TYR A 143 -13.33 -3.71 -9.42
N GLY A 144 -12.32 -4.59 -9.43
CA GLY A 144 -10.91 -4.24 -9.69
C GLY A 144 -10.40 -4.60 -11.10
N CYS A 145 -11.23 -5.27 -11.92
CA CYS A 145 -10.90 -5.76 -13.27
C CYS A 145 -9.72 -6.75 -13.32
N LYS A 146 -9.43 -7.45 -12.21
CA LYS A 146 -8.33 -8.43 -12.08
C LYS A 146 -8.76 -9.62 -11.23
N GLU A 147 -8.04 -10.75 -11.39
CA GLU A 147 -8.17 -11.91 -10.51
C GLU A 147 -7.50 -11.64 -9.15
N ASN A 148 -8.05 -12.20 -8.06
CA ASN A 148 -7.47 -12.06 -6.71
C ASN A 148 -6.47 -13.17 -6.35
N LYS A 149 -6.18 -14.11 -7.24
CA LYS A 149 -5.25 -15.24 -6.97
C LYS A 149 -3.88 -14.79 -6.48
N GLN A 150 -3.35 -13.72 -7.07
CA GLN A 150 -2.08 -13.15 -6.69
C GLN A 150 -2.12 -12.57 -5.27
N VAL A 151 -3.21 -11.89 -4.92
CA VAL A 151 -3.44 -11.33 -3.58
C VAL A 151 -3.48 -12.45 -2.54
N VAL A 152 -4.27 -13.50 -2.79
CA VAL A 152 -4.38 -14.66 -1.89
C VAL A 152 -3.02 -15.33 -1.68
N SER A 153 -2.26 -15.55 -2.75
CA SER A 153 -0.91 -16.12 -2.66
C SER A 153 0.04 -15.26 -1.82
N ASN A 154 0.00 -13.93 -2.01
CA ASN A 154 0.85 -13.00 -1.29
C ASN A 154 0.46 -12.91 0.21
N LEU A 155 -0.84 -12.94 0.53
CA LEU A 155 -1.33 -13.00 1.90
C LEU A 155 -0.86 -14.29 2.61
N GLN A 156 -1.02 -15.44 1.95
CA GLN A 156 -0.56 -16.73 2.49
C GLN A 156 0.94 -16.71 2.76
N TRP A 157 1.71 -16.09 1.86
CA TRP A 157 3.16 -15.97 2.06
C TRP A 157 3.49 -15.06 3.24
N LEU A 158 2.85 -13.91 3.37
CA LEU A 158 3.05 -12.99 4.52
C LEU A 158 2.74 -13.69 5.85
N ALA A 159 1.62 -14.40 5.93
CA ALA A 159 1.23 -15.13 7.12
C ALA A 159 2.23 -16.25 7.46
N ALA A 160 2.60 -17.07 6.48
CA ALA A 160 3.54 -18.20 6.67
C ALA A 160 4.96 -17.76 7.04
N ASN A 161 5.34 -16.51 6.75
CA ASN A 161 6.67 -15.97 7.06
C ASN A 161 6.69 -15.02 8.27
N GLY A 162 5.62 -15.01 9.09
CA GLY A 162 5.59 -14.30 10.37
C GLY A 162 5.33 -12.79 10.26
N TYR A 163 4.70 -12.34 9.17
CA TYR A 163 4.34 -10.94 8.98
C TYR A 163 2.89 -10.62 9.34
N ALA A 164 2.07 -11.60 9.75
CA ALA A 164 0.64 -11.41 10.00
C ALA A 164 0.35 -10.27 11.00
N ASP A 165 1.13 -10.17 12.08
CA ASP A 165 0.96 -9.14 13.12
C ASP A 165 1.32 -7.73 12.62
N LYS A 166 2.05 -7.63 11.50
CA LYS A 166 2.42 -6.36 10.85
C LYS A 166 1.45 -5.95 9.75
N VAL A 167 0.34 -6.69 9.57
CA VAL A 167 -0.64 -6.42 8.53
C VAL A 167 -1.94 -5.94 9.14
N ILE A 168 -2.40 -4.78 8.70
CA ILE A 168 -3.77 -4.29 8.92
C ILE A 168 -4.54 -4.53 7.62
N ILE A 169 -5.52 -5.41 7.69
CA ILE A 169 -6.40 -5.69 6.56
C ILE A 169 -7.52 -4.65 6.52
N ARG A 170 -7.57 -3.88 5.44
CA ARG A 170 -8.67 -2.95 5.16
C ARG A 170 -9.77 -3.66 4.38
N LEU A 171 -10.97 -3.76 4.99
CA LEU A 171 -12.16 -4.41 4.42
C LEU A 171 -13.26 -3.39 4.17
N PRO A 172 -13.35 -2.85 2.95
CA PRO A 172 -14.41 -1.91 2.60
C PRO A 172 -15.76 -2.60 2.40
N LEU A 173 -16.85 -1.90 2.75
CA LEU A 173 -18.15 -2.12 2.15
C LEU A 173 -18.24 -1.25 0.90
N ILE A 174 -18.32 -1.89 -0.26
CA ILE A 174 -18.28 -1.21 -1.57
C ILE A 174 -19.68 -1.23 -2.17
N PRO A 175 -20.37 -0.06 -2.24
CA PRO A 175 -21.71 0.01 -2.79
C PRO A 175 -21.79 -0.66 -4.19
N GLU A 176 -22.88 -1.37 -4.44
CA GLU A 176 -23.15 -2.11 -5.70
C GLU A 176 -22.28 -3.34 -5.96
N TYR A 177 -21.22 -3.58 -5.17
CA TYR A 177 -20.28 -4.69 -5.40
C TYR A 177 -20.32 -5.75 -4.33
N ASN A 178 -20.31 -5.39 -3.05
CA ASN A 178 -20.36 -6.37 -1.96
C ASN A 178 -21.35 -5.97 -0.87
N THR A 179 -21.71 -6.96 -0.05
CA THR A 179 -22.62 -6.83 1.09
C THR A 179 -21.84 -6.98 2.42
N ASP A 180 -22.52 -6.75 3.53
CA ASP A 180 -21.95 -7.04 4.85
C ASP A 180 -21.66 -8.53 5.05
N GLU A 181 -22.47 -9.42 4.47
CA GLU A 181 -22.24 -10.86 4.48
C GLU A 181 -20.98 -11.25 3.70
N ASP A 182 -20.74 -10.63 2.53
CA ASP A 182 -19.52 -10.85 1.74
C ASP A 182 -18.27 -10.36 2.50
N ARG A 183 -18.38 -9.18 3.13
CA ARG A 183 -17.31 -8.63 3.95
C ARG A 183 -17.00 -9.52 5.17
N GLN A 184 -18.03 -10.07 5.84
CA GLN A 184 -17.85 -11.01 6.94
C GLN A 184 -17.20 -12.31 6.49
N ARG A 185 -17.62 -12.85 5.34
CA ARG A 185 -17.00 -14.05 4.75
C ARG A 185 -15.53 -13.80 4.40
N SER A 186 -15.23 -12.64 3.81
CA SER A 186 -13.85 -12.23 3.52
C SER A 186 -13.02 -12.17 4.80
N GLN A 187 -13.55 -11.60 5.88
CA GLN A 187 -12.87 -11.57 7.18
C GLN A 187 -12.59 -12.97 7.71
N GLN A 188 -13.56 -13.87 7.71
CA GLN A 188 -13.39 -15.25 8.19
C GLN A 188 -12.25 -15.98 7.46
N LEU A 189 -12.21 -15.87 6.13
CA LEU A 189 -11.13 -16.46 5.33
C LEU A 189 -9.76 -15.89 5.68
N LEU A 190 -9.68 -14.60 6.00
CA LEU A 190 -8.43 -13.94 6.39
C LEU A 190 -8.01 -14.31 7.83
N GLU A 191 -8.97 -14.47 8.74
CA GLU A 191 -8.73 -14.99 10.09
C GLU A 191 -8.19 -16.43 10.05
N GLU A 192 -8.72 -17.28 9.17
CA GLU A 192 -8.22 -18.64 8.93
C GLU A 192 -6.77 -18.64 8.39
N MET A 193 -6.34 -17.58 7.70
CA MET A 193 -4.95 -17.37 7.28
C MET A 193 -4.05 -16.84 8.41
N GLY A 194 -4.61 -16.43 9.57
CA GLY A 194 -3.89 -15.95 10.72
C GLY A 194 -3.82 -14.43 10.89
N PHE A 195 -4.59 -13.66 10.09
CA PHE A 195 -4.68 -12.21 10.28
C PHE A 195 -5.68 -11.85 11.37
N THR A 196 -5.33 -10.89 12.23
CA THR A 196 -6.15 -10.49 13.37
C THR A 196 -6.48 -8.99 13.39
N ASN A 197 -5.76 -8.18 12.63
CA ASN A 197 -5.94 -6.73 12.63
C ASN A 197 -6.77 -6.30 11.41
N PHE A 198 -7.98 -5.80 11.65
CA PHE A 198 -8.92 -5.40 10.60
C PHE A 198 -9.36 -3.95 10.78
N ASP A 199 -9.34 -3.20 9.68
CA ASP A 199 -9.94 -1.89 9.53
C ASP A 199 -11.14 -2.00 8.58
N LYS A 200 -12.37 -1.80 9.10
CA LYS A 200 -13.61 -1.89 8.36
C LYS A 200 -14.19 -0.50 8.14
N PHE A 201 -14.46 -0.17 6.91
CA PHE A 201 -15.04 1.11 6.55
C PHE A 201 -16.03 0.97 5.38
N ASN A 202 -16.83 2.01 5.17
CA ASN A 202 -17.74 2.08 4.04
C ASN A 202 -17.20 3.05 2.99
N TYR A 203 -17.19 2.65 1.73
CA TYR A 203 -16.86 3.56 0.65
C TYR A 203 -17.93 4.66 0.56
N ILE A 204 -17.47 5.90 0.49
CA ILE A 204 -18.31 7.03 0.17
C ILE A 204 -18.15 7.33 -1.32
N VAL A 205 -19.15 6.95 -2.11
CA VAL A 205 -19.19 7.27 -3.54
C VAL A 205 -19.59 8.74 -3.66
N ARG A 206 -18.74 9.55 -4.27
CA ARG A 206 -18.99 10.98 -4.53
C ARG A 206 -19.36 11.20 -5.98
#